data_d05f752e9548f68cdba7353901707195
#
_entry.id   d05f752e9548f68cdba7353901707195
#
_cell.length_a   1.000
_cell.length_b   1.000
_cell.length_c   1.000
_cell.angle_alpha   90.00
_cell.angle_beta   90.00
_cell.angle_gamma   90.00
#
_symmetry.space_group_name_H-M   'P 1'
#
loop_
_entity.id
_entity.type
_entity.pdbx_description
1 polymer ?
#
loop_
_entity_poly.entity_id
_entity_poly.type
_entity_poly.pdbx_seq_one_letter_code
_entity_poly.pdbx_strand_id
1 'polypeptide(L)'
;MAQNYNDTIHKMQTSFEMRAGLPKKEPKMLEDWEQNHVYEQMIKNNEGKPRWVLHDGPPYANGNIHMGTALNKIIKDIILRYKNMAGFQAPYVPGYDTHGLPIELKALKSLGDKKSGVSKLELRKICKEFATEHIDVMNSQFKRLGVQGDFANPYLTLRPEFEARQVEIF
;
A
#
# COMPACT_ATOMS: atom_id res chain seq x y z
N MET A 1 -61.90 12.44 -11.46
CA MET A 1 -60.62 12.10 -12.12
C MET A 1 -59.49 12.43 -11.15
N ALA A 2 -58.58 11.49 -10.85
CA ALA A 2 -57.45 11.79 -9.96
C ALA A 2 -56.47 12.69 -10.72
N GLN A 3 -56.12 13.83 -10.11
CA GLN A 3 -55.20 14.79 -10.68
C GLN A 3 -53.78 14.18 -10.68
N ASN A 4 -53.11 14.16 -11.84
CA ASN A 4 -51.78 13.63 -11.97
C ASN A 4 -50.75 14.72 -11.63
N TYR A 5 -50.00 14.54 -10.55
CA TYR A 5 -48.99 15.50 -10.09
C TYR A 5 -47.56 15.14 -10.54
N ASN A 6 -47.40 14.17 -11.43
CA ASN A 6 -46.06 13.72 -11.84
C ASN A 6 -45.20 14.82 -12.48
N ASP A 7 -45.83 15.79 -13.13
CA ASP A 7 -45.17 16.92 -13.78
C ASP A 7 -44.74 18.01 -12.81
N THR A 8 -45.24 17.99 -11.59
CA THR A 8 -44.85 18.92 -10.52
C THR A 8 -43.73 18.40 -9.63
N ILE A 9 -43.31 17.17 -9.82
CA ILE A 9 -42.25 16.54 -9.04
C ILE A 9 -40.89 16.97 -9.62
N HIS A 10 -40.10 17.69 -8.82
CA HIS A 10 -38.72 18.01 -9.15
C HIS A 10 -37.87 16.76 -8.99
N LYS A 11 -37.65 16.05 -10.11
CA LYS A 11 -36.75 14.88 -10.14
C LYS A 11 -35.32 15.37 -10.28
N MET A 12 -34.42 14.79 -9.49
CA MET A 12 -32.99 15.04 -9.63
C MET A 12 -32.53 14.65 -11.05
N GLN A 13 -31.94 15.61 -11.76
CA GLN A 13 -31.26 15.36 -13.03
C GLN A 13 -29.77 15.38 -12.78
N THR A 14 -29.12 14.25 -12.98
CA THR A 14 -27.68 14.10 -12.75
C THR A 14 -27.08 13.13 -13.77
N SER A 15 -25.83 13.38 -14.17
CA SER A 15 -25.04 12.46 -14.95
C SER A 15 -24.41 11.32 -14.11
N PHE A 16 -24.53 11.39 -12.78
CA PHE A 16 -24.07 10.31 -11.92
C PHE A 16 -24.95 9.07 -12.09
N GLU A 17 -24.31 7.94 -12.23
CA GLU A 17 -25.00 6.66 -12.34
C GLU A 17 -25.69 6.30 -11.02
N MET A 18 -26.92 5.77 -11.10
CA MET A 18 -27.69 5.31 -9.93
C MET A 18 -26.98 4.22 -9.14
N ARG A 19 -26.12 3.43 -9.79
CA ARG A 19 -25.31 2.39 -9.17
C ARG A 19 -23.85 2.82 -9.19
N ALA A 20 -23.20 2.75 -8.04
CA ALA A 20 -21.77 3.09 -7.92
C ALA A 20 -20.89 2.24 -8.84
N GLY A 21 -21.15 0.92 -8.95
CA GLY A 21 -20.40 0.03 -9.85
C GLY A 21 -18.90 -0.03 -9.54
N LEU A 22 -18.50 0.21 -8.28
CA LEU A 22 -17.11 0.37 -7.85
C LEU A 22 -16.15 -0.74 -8.32
N PRO A 23 -16.51 -2.03 -8.29
CA PRO A 23 -15.61 -3.08 -8.75
C PRO A 23 -15.15 -2.92 -10.21
N LYS A 24 -15.96 -2.24 -11.05
CA LYS A 24 -15.63 -1.94 -12.46
C LYS A 24 -14.95 -0.58 -12.64
N LYS A 25 -15.31 0.41 -11.82
CA LYS A 25 -14.79 1.78 -11.94
C LYS A 25 -13.43 1.96 -11.30
N GLU A 26 -13.23 1.39 -10.10
CA GLU A 26 -11.98 1.55 -9.36
C GLU A 26 -10.73 1.13 -10.15
N PRO A 27 -10.71 -0.02 -10.86
CA PRO A 27 -9.55 -0.37 -11.67
C PRO A 27 -9.16 0.69 -12.70
N LYS A 28 -10.16 1.29 -13.37
CA LYS A 28 -9.92 2.39 -14.33
C LYS A 28 -9.39 3.64 -13.63
N MET A 29 -9.94 3.99 -12.46
CA MET A 29 -9.45 5.13 -11.69
C MET A 29 -7.99 4.95 -11.27
N LEU A 30 -7.61 3.74 -10.87
CA LEU A 30 -6.23 3.42 -10.49
C LEU A 30 -5.29 3.51 -11.69
N GLU A 31 -5.71 3.01 -12.85
CA GLU A 31 -4.97 3.12 -14.10
C GLU A 31 -4.78 4.59 -14.51
N ASP A 32 -5.84 5.40 -14.46
CA ASP A 32 -5.78 6.84 -14.72
C ASP A 32 -4.84 7.56 -13.76
N TRP A 33 -4.82 7.20 -12.48
CA TRP A 33 -3.92 7.79 -11.49
C TRP A 33 -2.45 7.43 -11.75
N GLU A 34 -2.18 6.20 -12.17
CA GLU A 34 -0.83 5.76 -12.50
C GLU A 34 -0.33 6.43 -13.80
N GLN A 35 -1.15 6.45 -14.86
CA GLN A 35 -0.81 7.09 -16.14
C GLN A 35 -0.56 8.60 -16.00
N ASN A 36 -1.32 9.25 -15.12
CA ASN A 36 -1.20 10.69 -14.87
C ASN A 36 -0.21 11.03 -13.75
N HIS A 37 0.51 10.05 -13.18
CA HIS A 37 1.47 10.27 -12.09
C HIS A 37 0.90 11.12 -10.94
N VAL A 38 -0.32 10.80 -10.49
CA VAL A 38 -1.07 11.63 -9.53
C VAL A 38 -0.31 11.79 -8.21
N TYR A 39 0.35 10.74 -7.72
CA TYR A 39 1.15 10.81 -6.49
C TYR A 39 2.32 11.78 -6.64
N GLU A 40 3.11 11.63 -7.69
CA GLU A 40 4.28 12.47 -7.97
C GLU A 40 3.88 13.92 -8.15
N GLN A 41 2.78 14.19 -8.86
CA GLN A 41 2.24 15.54 -9.01
C GLN A 41 1.80 16.13 -7.68
N MET A 42 1.14 15.36 -6.82
CA MET A 42 0.73 15.81 -5.50
C MET A 42 1.94 16.23 -4.65
N ILE A 43 3.01 15.46 -4.66
CA ILE A 43 4.24 15.77 -3.92
C ILE A 43 4.95 17.00 -4.52
N LYS A 44 5.03 17.06 -5.85
CA LYS A 44 5.64 18.20 -6.58
C LYS A 44 4.90 19.51 -6.34
N ASN A 45 3.57 19.50 -6.34
CA ASN A 45 2.73 20.68 -6.10
C ASN A 45 2.93 21.27 -4.68
N ASN A 46 3.46 20.46 -3.78
CA ASN A 46 3.78 20.86 -2.41
C ASN A 46 5.28 21.05 -2.17
N GLU A 47 6.09 21.09 -3.22
CA GLU A 47 7.53 21.35 -3.10
C GLU A 47 7.78 22.73 -2.46
N GLY A 48 8.75 22.77 -1.54
CA GLY A 48 9.07 23.99 -0.80
C GLY A 48 8.12 24.31 0.37
N LYS A 49 7.04 23.59 0.55
CA LYS A 49 6.16 23.73 1.71
C LYS A 49 6.71 22.97 2.93
N PRO A 50 6.20 23.25 4.15
CA PRO A 50 6.64 22.54 5.34
C PRO A 50 6.50 21.04 5.17
N ARG A 51 7.56 20.29 5.45
CA ARG A 51 7.57 18.84 5.32
C ARG A 51 6.86 18.19 6.50
N TRP A 52 5.99 17.22 6.20
CA TRP A 52 5.32 16.40 7.19
C TRP A 52 5.54 14.91 6.85
N VAL A 53 6.08 14.16 7.79
CA VAL A 53 6.45 12.76 7.58
C VAL A 53 5.65 11.86 8.48
N LEU A 54 4.95 10.90 7.88
CA LEU A 54 4.33 9.78 8.57
C LEU A 54 5.22 8.54 8.40
N HIS A 55 5.85 8.11 9.47
CA HIS A 55 6.62 6.89 9.46
C HIS A 55 5.71 5.67 9.34
N ASP A 56 6.01 4.79 8.40
CA ASP A 56 5.26 3.54 8.24
C ASP A 56 5.75 2.48 9.23
N GLY A 57 4.85 1.93 10.04
CA GLY A 57 5.11 0.70 10.78
C GLY A 57 5.09 -0.45 9.78
N PRO A 58 6.26 -1.09 9.50
CA PRO A 58 6.38 -2.05 8.42
C PRO A 58 5.65 -3.35 8.74
N PRO A 59 4.71 -3.80 7.92
CA PRO A 59 4.14 -5.13 8.04
C PRO A 59 5.15 -6.20 7.63
N TYR A 60 5.02 -7.41 8.19
CA TYR A 60 5.80 -8.56 7.73
C TYR A 60 5.45 -8.93 6.29
N ALA A 61 6.48 -9.05 5.43
CA ALA A 61 6.33 -9.48 4.05
C ALA A 61 6.18 -11.01 3.96
N ASN A 62 5.05 -11.53 4.41
CA ASN A 62 4.88 -12.97 4.61
C ASN A 62 3.53 -13.54 4.15
N GLY A 63 2.78 -12.80 3.33
CA GLY A 63 1.49 -13.26 2.82
C GLY A 63 0.62 -12.11 2.31
N ASN A 64 -0.64 -12.45 2.04
CA ASN A 64 -1.65 -11.46 1.69
C ASN A 64 -1.91 -10.49 2.85
N ILE A 65 -2.33 -9.27 2.53
CA ILE A 65 -2.79 -8.32 3.54
C ILE A 65 -4.07 -8.85 4.21
N HIS A 66 -4.22 -8.56 5.49
CA HIS A 66 -5.45 -8.83 6.23
C HIS A 66 -6.17 -7.52 6.56
N MET A 67 -7.39 -7.61 7.08
CA MET A 67 -8.22 -6.43 7.38
C MET A 67 -7.51 -5.39 8.26
N GLY A 68 -6.73 -5.84 9.25
CA GLY A 68 -5.95 -4.92 10.11
C GLY A 68 -4.88 -4.17 9.32
N THR A 69 -4.17 -4.83 8.40
CA THR A 69 -3.19 -4.19 7.52
C THR A 69 -3.87 -3.21 6.56
N ALA A 70 -5.02 -3.60 5.97
CA ALA A 70 -5.80 -2.74 5.09
C ALA A 70 -6.27 -1.48 5.82
N LEU A 71 -6.87 -1.63 7.01
CA LEU A 71 -7.33 -0.51 7.84
C LEU A 71 -6.18 0.45 8.18
N ASN A 72 -5.03 -0.08 8.61
CA ASN A 72 -3.86 0.72 8.92
C ASN A 72 -3.40 1.56 7.72
N LYS A 73 -3.29 0.96 6.54
CA LYS A 73 -2.84 1.65 5.32
C LYS A 73 -3.85 2.68 4.82
N ILE A 74 -5.14 2.36 4.86
CA ILE A 74 -6.21 3.29 4.46
C ILE A 74 -6.24 4.52 5.36
N ILE A 75 -6.13 4.34 6.69
CA ILE A 75 -6.09 5.48 7.62
C ILE A 75 -4.86 6.36 7.37
N LYS A 76 -3.69 5.77 7.15
CA LYS A 76 -2.48 6.51 6.81
C LYS A 76 -2.66 7.28 5.50
N ASP A 77 -3.22 6.67 4.47
CA ASP A 77 -3.48 7.31 3.18
C ASP A 77 -4.41 8.52 3.32
N ILE A 78 -5.49 8.38 4.10
CA ILE A 78 -6.41 9.50 4.40
C ILE A 78 -5.66 10.66 5.06
N ILE A 79 -4.83 10.38 6.06
CA ILE A 79 -4.05 11.41 6.77
C ILE A 79 -3.06 12.09 5.82
N LEU A 80 -2.35 11.33 4.99
CA LEU A 80 -1.37 11.86 4.05
C LEU A 80 -2.04 12.75 2.98
N ARG A 81 -3.17 12.32 2.43
CA ARG A 81 -3.96 13.13 1.49
C ARG A 81 -4.44 14.42 2.14
N TYR A 82 -4.97 14.34 3.36
CA TYR A 82 -5.37 15.51 4.12
C TYR A 82 -4.20 16.48 4.32
N LYS A 83 -3.03 15.99 4.73
CA LYS A 83 -1.83 16.83 4.94
C LYS A 83 -1.37 17.50 3.64
N ASN A 84 -1.35 16.77 2.53
CA ASN A 84 -1.02 17.36 1.23
C ASN A 84 -2.03 18.43 0.80
N MET A 85 -3.34 18.21 1.02
CA MET A 85 -4.37 19.22 0.75
C MET A 85 -4.28 20.42 1.70
N ALA A 86 -3.84 20.21 2.94
CA ALA A 86 -3.64 21.27 3.94
C ALA A 86 -2.36 22.09 3.74
N GLY A 87 -1.61 21.86 2.66
CA GLY A 87 -0.45 22.66 2.30
C GLY A 87 0.87 22.18 2.89
N PHE A 88 0.98 20.92 3.27
CA PHE A 88 2.24 20.30 3.63
C PHE A 88 2.78 19.47 2.47
N GLN A 89 4.11 19.33 2.37
CA GLN A 89 4.71 18.28 1.57
C GLN A 89 4.76 16.99 2.41
N ALA A 90 3.83 16.08 2.18
CA ALA A 90 3.68 14.86 2.96
C ALA A 90 3.93 13.60 2.10
N PRO A 91 5.20 13.25 1.83
CA PRO A 91 5.54 12.03 1.11
C PRO A 91 5.27 10.80 1.96
N TYR A 92 4.95 9.68 1.29
CA TYR A 92 4.79 8.39 1.93
C TYR A 92 5.71 7.35 1.31
N VAL A 93 6.56 6.77 2.13
CA VAL A 93 7.43 5.64 1.77
C VAL A 93 6.93 4.40 2.50
N PRO A 94 6.33 3.44 1.81
CA PRO A 94 5.90 2.19 2.42
C PRO A 94 7.11 1.40 2.93
N GLY A 95 6.96 0.73 4.07
CA GLY A 95 7.99 -0.12 4.64
C GLY A 95 7.53 -1.57 4.75
N TYR A 96 8.50 -2.49 4.76
CA TYR A 96 8.27 -3.93 4.95
C TYR A 96 9.29 -4.51 5.91
N ASP A 97 8.77 -5.28 6.90
CA ASP A 97 9.61 -6.12 7.74
C ASP A 97 9.83 -7.46 7.04
N THR A 98 11.07 -7.72 6.73
CA THR A 98 11.50 -8.83 5.89
C THR A 98 12.38 -9.83 6.61
N HIS A 99 12.50 -9.71 7.93
CA HIS A 99 13.32 -10.56 8.78
C HIS A 99 12.48 -11.27 9.87
N GLY A 100 13.16 -12.20 10.57
CA GLY A 100 12.69 -12.82 11.78
C GLY A 100 11.78 -14.02 11.58
N LEU A 101 11.34 -14.54 12.72
CA LEU A 101 10.58 -15.78 12.82
C LEU A 101 9.30 -15.83 11.96
N PRO A 102 8.53 -14.74 11.80
CA PRO A 102 7.33 -14.77 10.97
C PRO A 102 7.59 -15.07 9.48
N ILE A 103 8.75 -14.65 8.95
CA ILE A 103 9.18 -14.97 7.58
C ILE A 103 9.69 -16.41 7.53
N GLU A 104 10.59 -16.75 8.46
CA GLU A 104 11.26 -18.06 8.51
C GLU A 104 10.27 -19.22 8.63
N LEU A 105 9.30 -19.12 9.52
CA LEU A 105 8.28 -20.17 9.69
C LEU A 105 7.44 -20.38 8.43
N LYS A 106 7.08 -19.31 7.73
CA LYS A 106 6.28 -19.44 6.50
C LYS A 106 7.12 -19.92 5.33
N ALA A 107 8.36 -19.46 5.20
CA ALA A 107 9.30 -19.95 4.20
C ALA A 107 9.58 -21.45 4.39
N LEU A 108 9.85 -21.88 5.62
CA LEU A 108 10.03 -23.29 5.93
C LEU A 108 8.77 -24.13 5.67
N LYS A 109 7.59 -23.58 5.97
CA LYS A 109 6.33 -24.25 5.68
C LYS A 109 6.10 -24.44 4.17
N SER A 110 6.52 -23.48 3.35
CA SER A 110 6.39 -23.57 1.89
C SER A 110 7.30 -24.66 1.28
N LEU A 111 8.40 -24.99 1.97
CA LEU A 111 9.32 -26.06 1.52
C LEU A 111 8.76 -27.48 1.76
N GLY A 112 7.76 -27.65 2.62
CA GLY A 112 7.21 -28.97 2.95
C GLY A 112 8.27 -29.94 3.47
N ASP A 113 8.39 -31.11 2.83
CA ASP A 113 9.33 -32.17 3.22
C ASP A 113 10.79 -31.85 2.89
N LYS A 114 11.05 -30.85 2.01
CA LYS A 114 12.40 -30.42 1.63
C LYS A 114 13.13 -29.63 2.72
N LYS A 115 12.48 -29.31 3.82
CA LYS A 115 13.05 -28.54 4.93
C LYS A 115 14.17 -29.29 5.69
N SER A 116 14.17 -30.62 5.66
CA SER A 116 15.21 -31.43 6.29
C SER A 116 16.50 -31.42 5.47
N GLY A 117 17.58 -30.84 6.01
CA GLY A 117 18.88 -30.74 5.33
C GLY A 117 19.25 -29.39 4.76
N VAL A 118 18.37 -28.39 4.87
CA VAL A 118 18.66 -27.02 4.45
C VAL A 118 19.69 -26.38 5.37
N SER A 119 20.79 -25.90 4.80
CA SER A 119 21.82 -25.17 5.57
C SER A 119 21.31 -23.80 6.02
N LYS A 120 21.92 -23.21 7.06
CA LYS A 120 21.55 -21.85 7.53
C LYS A 120 21.70 -20.79 6.45
N LEU A 121 22.71 -20.92 5.58
CA LEU A 121 22.95 -19.97 4.49
C LEU A 121 21.85 -20.08 3.41
N GLU A 122 21.49 -21.31 3.08
CA GLU A 122 20.43 -21.59 2.12
C GLU A 122 19.07 -21.12 2.63
N LEU A 123 18.77 -21.36 3.90
CA LEU A 123 17.55 -20.87 4.54
C LEU A 123 17.45 -19.33 4.47
N ARG A 124 18.55 -18.61 4.69
CA ARG A 124 18.56 -17.14 4.55
C ARG A 124 18.22 -16.69 3.13
N LYS A 125 18.76 -17.37 2.11
CA LYS A 125 18.42 -17.08 0.71
C LYS A 125 16.94 -17.30 0.43
N ILE A 126 16.41 -18.45 0.85
CA ILE A 126 15.00 -18.81 0.70
C ILE A 126 14.10 -17.78 1.40
N CYS A 127 14.43 -17.37 2.62
CA CYS A 127 13.67 -16.35 3.34
C CYS A 127 13.70 -15.00 2.62
N LYS A 128 14.84 -14.61 2.05
CA LYS A 128 14.97 -13.37 1.27
C LYS A 128 14.09 -13.41 0.02
N GLU A 129 14.14 -14.49 -0.75
CA GLU A 129 13.34 -14.70 -1.95
C GLU A 129 11.84 -14.68 -1.59
N PHE A 130 11.45 -15.44 -0.57
CA PHE A 130 10.09 -15.49 -0.07
C PHE A 130 9.56 -14.10 0.34
N ALA A 131 10.34 -13.32 1.09
CA ALA A 131 9.95 -11.98 1.49
C ALA A 131 9.82 -11.04 0.28
N THR A 132 10.74 -11.12 -0.68
CA THR A 132 10.71 -10.30 -1.89
C THR A 132 9.44 -10.53 -2.72
N GLU A 133 9.07 -11.79 -2.95
CA GLU A 133 7.82 -12.13 -3.65
C GLU A 133 6.59 -11.56 -2.93
N HIS A 134 6.57 -11.63 -1.60
CA HIS A 134 5.42 -11.15 -0.83
C HIS A 134 5.34 -9.61 -0.76
N ILE A 135 6.45 -8.88 -0.92
CA ILE A 135 6.44 -7.43 -1.10
C ILE A 135 5.64 -7.06 -2.35
N ASP A 136 5.88 -7.73 -3.47
CA ASP A 136 5.19 -7.45 -4.73
C ASP A 136 3.68 -7.76 -4.63
N VAL A 137 3.34 -8.87 -3.99
CA VAL A 137 1.95 -9.23 -3.71
C VAL A 137 1.27 -8.15 -2.87
N MET A 138 1.90 -7.73 -1.76
CA MET A 138 1.34 -6.71 -0.87
C MET A 138 1.25 -5.34 -1.54
N ASN A 139 2.25 -4.95 -2.33
CA ASN A 139 2.24 -3.72 -3.13
C ASN A 139 1.01 -3.68 -4.06
N SER A 140 0.76 -4.76 -4.79
CA SER A 140 -0.40 -4.85 -5.68
C SER A 140 -1.72 -4.70 -4.93
N GLN A 141 -1.80 -5.29 -3.74
CA GLN A 141 -2.99 -5.23 -2.89
C GLN A 141 -3.20 -3.83 -2.29
N PHE A 142 -2.13 -3.15 -1.83
CA PHE A 142 -2.22 -1.76 -1.36
C PHE A 142 -2.60 -0.79 -2.48
N LYS A 143 -2.00 -0.94 -3.65
CA LYS A 143 -2.39 -0.17 -4.85
C LYS A 143 -3.85 -0.42 -5.21
N ARG A 144 -4.34 -1.67 -5.11
CA ARG A 144 -5.75 -1.99 -5.36
C ARG A 144 -6.70 -1.31 -4.37
N LEU A 145 -6.28 -1.05 -3.13
CA LEU A 145 -7.02 -0.26 -2.14
C LEU A 145 -6.97 1.26 -2.43
N GLY A 146 -6.21 1.69 -3.42
CA GLY A 146 -6.04 3.09 -3.78
C GLY A 146 -5.04 3.85 -2.91
N VAL A 147 -4.22 3.15 -2.12
CA VAL A 147 -3.17 3.78 -1.30
C VAL A 147 -2.13 4.42 -2.21
N GLN A 148 -1.80 5.68 -1.94
CA GLN A 148 -0.79 6.46 -2.66
C GLN A 148 0.54 6.47 -1.90
N GLY A 149 1.65 6.31 -2.61
CA GLY A 149 2.99 6.30 -2.01
C GLY A 149 4.08 5.91 -3.00
N ASP A 150 5.33 6.07 -2.59
CA ASP A 150 6.50 5.64 -3.38
C ASP A 150 6.72 4.13 -3.23
N PHE A 151 5.88 3.36 -3.89
CA PHE A 151 6.00 1.89 -3.93
C PHE A 151 7.17 1.40 -4.78
N ALA A 152 7.79 2.27 -5.58
CA ALA A 152 8.98 1.93 -6.34
C ALA A 152 10.24 1.89 -5.46
N ASN A 153 10.26 2.72 -4.40
CA ASN A 153 11.39 2.84 -3.49
C ASN A 153 10.99 2.60 -2.03
N PRO A 154 10.37 1.45 -1.69
CA PRO A 154 10.00 1.15 -0.32
C PRO A 154 11.24 1.01 0.57
N TYR A 155 11.12 1.24 1.88
CA TYR A 155 12.17 0.81 2.77
C TYR A 155 11.98 -0.67 3.16
N LEU A 156 13.07 -1.42 3.14
CA LEU A 156 13.08 -2.85 3.44
C LEU A 156 14.10 -3.11 4.52
N THR A 157 13.72 -3.84 5.56
CA THR A 157 14.65 -4.16 6.66
C THR A 157 15.81 -5.08 6.21
N LEU A 158 15.64 -5.79 5.08
CA LEU A 158 16.70 -6.63 4.47
C LEU A 158 17.73 -5.85 3.63
N ARG A 159 17.58 -4.53 3.47
CA ARG A 159 18.57 -3.74 2.72
C ARG A 159 19.86 -3.61 3.54
N PRO A 160 21.04 -3.77 2.91
CA PRO A 160 22.32 -3.64 3.60
C PRO A 160 22.49 -2.32 4.34
N GLU A 161 21.94 -1.22 3.80
CA GLU A 161 22.00 0.10 4.43
C GLU A 161 21.19 0.13 5.73
N PHE A 162 20.07 -0.61 5.81
CA PHE A 162 19.26 -0.72 7.01
C PHE A 162 19.99 -1.56 8.07
N GLU A 163 20.59 -2.68 7.67
CA GLU A 163 21.39 -3.53 8.56
C GLU A 163 22.63 -2.80 9.07
N ALA A 164 23.31 -2.04 8.22
CA ALA A 164 24.46 -1.23 8.60
C ALA A 164 24.12 -0.21 9.70
N ARG A 165 22.97 0.46 9.58
CA ARG A 165 22.49 1.39 10.61
C ARG A 165 22.24 0.72 11.95
N GLN A 166 21.75 -0.51 11.96
CA GLN A 166 21.57 -1.27 13.21
C GLN A 166 22.92 -1.57 13.87
N VAL A 167 23.93 -1.96 13.09
CA VAL A 167 25.29 -2.23 13.57
C VAL A 167 25.97 -0.94 14.09
N GLU A 168 25.76 0.19 13.42
CA GLU A 168 26.30 1.51 13.85
C GLU A 168 25.76 1.95 15.23
N ILE A 169 24.51 1.57 15.56
CA ILE A 169 23.87 1.93 16.84
C ILE A 169 24.33 1.00 17.96
N PHE A 170 24.68 -0.25 17.63
CA PHE A 170 25.07 -1.27 18.60
C PHE A 170 26.51 -1.10 19.07
#